data_dfb3e592533b51c9c5a0cdb271c53f84
#
_entry.id   dfb3e592533b51c9c5a0cdb271c53f84
#
_cell.length_a   1.000
_cell.length_b   1.000
_cell.length_c   1.000
_cell.angle_alpha   90.00
_cell.angle_beta   90.00
_cell.angle_gamma   90.00
#
_symmetry.space_group_name_H-M   'P 1'
#
loop_
_entity.id
_entity.type
_entity.pdbx_description
1 polymer ?
#
loop_
_entity_poly.entity_id
_entity_poly.type
_entity_poly.pdbx_seq_one_letter_code
_entity_poly.pdbx_strand_id
1 'polypeptide(L)'
;MGNPDIKLLMVTDVNNNKFYYMHDNENGTFSATWGRYGTSGKVTTYDISKWNKTFREKIGKGYVDITKNTAKLSSYASIPCIELNTLINNFLDNSRQYVSKYTEFTSISDEAAAEFQGYLNKMQTEDDLKTFNDYLIKLFTIIPRPMAKVQDYLCKDLKDKNAFIQKEQKLLDNLVTQTKSAPKGDDNKVTIEEAFGFTISQCSDDEIDFIKKKLANDGFTRFKFNKAWKLNNPKREEGFKKYLEEHKLGEDAIKMYWHGTGTENILSIMANGLLVRPSNVSYSGSCYGNGIYNAPNADKASGYTSIAGSCWKGGSSRVAYMFINAVIMGKQFDCKDNYEKFDGMPIHSLDEEKFTKHNLGYDSVYAHAGGYLKRDEAIVYNQNQVACRYLVEFSV
;
A
#
# COMPACT_ATOMS: atom_id res chain seq x y z
N MET A 1 36.68 -15.67 8.40
CA MET A 1 35.28 -15.26 8.06
C MET A 1 35.06 -15.68 6.62
N GLY A 2 33.97 -16.44 6.36
CA GLY A 2 33.59 -16.83 5.00
C GLY A 2 33.13 -15.61 4.16
N ASN A 3 33.03 -15.81 2.85
CA ASN A 3 32.45 -14.81 1.98
C ASN A 3 30.95 -14.66 2.29
N PRO A 4 30.39 -13.43 2.21
CA PRO A 4 28.96 -13.24 2.39
C PRO A 4 28.18 -13.89 1.24
N ASP A 5 26.99 -14.40 1.52
CA ASP A 5 26.08 -14.91 0.50
C ASP A 5 25.82 -13.85 -0.58
N ILE A 6 25.77 -14.28 -1.84
CA ILE A 6 25.48 -13.42 -2.99
C ILE A 6 24.21 -13.92 -3.68
N LYS A 7 23.30 -13.00 -3.96
CA LYS A 7 22.07 -13.26 -4.72
C LYS A 7 22.05 -12.43 -5.99
N LEU A 8 22.13 -13.10 -7.13
CA LEU A 8 22.10 -12.46 -8.44
C LEU A 8 20.82 -12.82 -9.18
N LEU A 9 20.24 -11.84 -9.90
CA LEU A 9 19.04 -12.02 -10.71
C LEU A 9 19.20 -11.41 -12.08
N MET A 10 18.62 -12.03 -13.09
CA MET A 10 18.51 -11.51 -14.44
C MET A 10 17.06 -11.61 -14.92
N VAL A 11 16.43 -10.45 -15.17
CA VAL A 11 15.10 -10.35 -15.78
C VAL A 11 15.20 -9.56 -17.06
N THR A 12 14.65 -10.07 -18.17
CA THR A 12 14.61 -9.38 -19.47
C THR A 12 13.30 -9.64 -20.20
N ASP A 13 12.96 -8.75 -21.14
CA ASP A 13 11.80 -8.87 -22.03
C ASP A 13 11.83 -10.11 -22.96
N VAL A 14 13.01 -10.64 -23.28
CA VAL A 14 13.20 -11.88 -24.01
C VAL A 14 13.06 -13.15 -23.14
N ASN A 15 12.29 -13.06 -22.05
CA ASN A 15 11.94 -14.17 -21.15
C ASN A 15 13.08 -14.72 -20.28
N ASN A 16 14.11 -13.94 -19.95
CA ASN A 16 15.01 -14.32 -18.87
C ASN A 16 14.35 -13.94 -17.53
N ASN A 17 14.32 -14.90 -16.63
CA ASN A 17 13.95 -14.74 -15.22
C ASN A 17 14.77 -15.76 -14.45
N LYS A 18 16.07 -15.50 -14.31
CA LYS A 18 17.07 -16.44 -13.84
C LYS A 18 17.75 -15.94 -12.60
N PHE A 19 17.87 -16.81 -11.61
CA PHE A 19 18.66 -16.53 -10.41
C PHE A 19 19.97 -17.28 -10.43
N TYR A 20 20.95 -16.77 -9.67
CA TYR A 20 22.23 -17.40 -9.41
C TYR A 20 22.68 -16.96 -8.00
N TYR A 21 22.59 -17.88 -7.04
CA TYR A 21 22.96 -17.64 -5.65
C TYR A 21 24.25 -18.34 -5.33
N MET A 22 25.13 -17.66 -4.60
CA MET A 22 26.44 -18.19 -4.19
C MET A 22 26.50 -18.22 -2.66
N HIS A 23 26.86 -19.38 -2.10
CA HIS A 23 27.01 -19.61 -0.68
C HIS A 23 28.39 -20.23 -0.38
N ASP A 24 29.16 -19.60 0.51
CA ASP A 24 30.45 -20.11 0.95
C ASP A 24 30.23 -21.26 1.96
N ASN A 25 30.70 -22.45 1.62
CA ASN A 25 30.56 -23.64 2.48
C ASN A 25 31.56 -23.65 3.66
N GLU A 26 32.45 -22.65 3.78
CA GLU A 26 33.49 -22.51 4.82
C GLU A 26 34.47 -23.69 4.89
N ASN A 27 34.54 -24.51 3.84
CA ASN A 27 35.40 -25.68 3.73
C ASN A 27 36.33 -25.66 2.51
N GLY A 28 36.61 -24.45 1.98
CA GLY A 28 37.39 -24.25 0.75
C GLY A 28 36.59 -24.41 -0.53
N THR A 29 35.25 -24.55 -0.43
CA THR A 29 34.34 -24.60 -1.58
C THR A 29 33.18 -23.63 -1.42
N PHE A 30 32.47 -23.34 -2.52
CA PHE A 30 31.19 -22.65 -2.49
C PHE A 30 30.15 -23.39 -3.32
N SER A 31 28.90 -23.28 -2.89
CA SER A 31 27.74 -23.79 -3.62
C SER A 31 27.11 -22.68 -4.44
N ALA A 32 26.89 -22.94 -5.72
CA ALA A 32 26.10 -22.08 -6.58
C ALA A 32 24.74 -22.74 -6.89
N THR A 33 23.65 -22.12 -6.47
CA THR A 33 22.28 -22.53 -6.80
C THR A 33 21.73 -21.64 -7.90
N TRP A 34 21.30 -22.21 -9.00
CA TRP A 34 20.89 -21.45 -10.18
C TRP A 34 19.72 -22.08 -10.94
N GLY A 35 18.94 -21.27 -11.58
CA GLY A 35 17.76 -21.71 -12.32
C GLY A 35 16.84 -20.58 -12.73
N ARG A 36 15.59 -20.93 -13.05
CA ARG A 36 14.53 -19.97 -13.21
C ARG A 36 14.02 -19.56 -11.83
N TYR A 37 13.83 -18.26 -11.60
CA TYR A 37 13.31 -17.77 -10.31
C TYR A 37 11.92 -18.37 -10.02
N GLY A 38 11.69 -18.78 -8.78
CA GLY A 38 10.49 -19.50 -8.36
C GLY A 38 10.58 -21.03 -8.54
N THR A 39 11.78 -21.57 -8.84
CA THR A 39 12.06 -23.01 -8.84
C THR A 39 13.18 -23.34 -7.85
N SER A 40 13.30 -24.60 -7.45
CA SER A 40 14.38 -25.06 -6.57
C SER A 40 15.78 -24.88 -7.19
N GLY A 41 15.85 -24.77 -8.52
CA GLY A 41 17.12 -24.63 -9.23
C GLY A 41 17.99 -25.90 -9.23
N LYS A 42 19.23 -25.72 -9.68
CA LYS A 42 20.29 -26.73 -9.66
C LYS A 42 21.42 -26.23 -8.80
N VAL A 43 22.07 -27.13 -8.06
CA VAL A 43 23.23 -26.82 -7.22
C VAL A 43 24.50 -27.33 -7.90
N THR A 44 25.55 -26.54 -7.89
CA THR A 44 26.89 -26.90 -8.35
C THR A 44 27.91 -26.40 -7.34
N THR A 45 28.85 -27.26 -6.93
CA THR A 45 29.91 -26.89 -6.00
C THR A 45 31.17 -26.55 -6.78
N TYR A 46 31.86 -25.50 -6.37
CA TYR A 46 33.10 -25.00 -6.95
C TYR A 46 34.17 -24.79 -5.89
N ASP A 47 35.42 -24.83 -6.30
CA ASP A 47 36.54 -24.40 -5.46
C ASP A 47 36.41 -22.89 -5.15
N ILE A 48 36.70 -22.51 -3.90
CA ILE A 48 36.50 -21.12 -3.42
C ILE A 48 37.32 -20.10 -4.19
N SER A 49 38.48 -20.47 -4.76
CA SER A 49 39.30 -19.58 -5.61
C SER A 49 38.57 -19.04 -6.84
N LYS A 50 37.52 -19.73 -7.26
CA LYS A 50 36.65 -19.28 -8.40
C LYS A 50 35.60 -18.27 -8.02
N TRP A 51 35.40 -17.95 -6.72
CA TRP A 51 34.34 -17.08 -6.23
C TRP A 51 34.25 -15.75 -7.01
N ASN A 52 35.29 -14.93 -6.94
CA ASN A 52 35.34 -13.62 -7.58
C ASN A 52 35.23 -13.68 -9.10
N LYS A 53 35.82 -14.71 -9.72
CA LYS A 53 35.71 -14.93 -11.16
C LYS A 53 34.26 -15.21 -11.56
N THR A 54 33.59 -16.13 -10.85
CA THR A 54 32.20 -16.50 -11.11
C THR A 54 31.28 -15.32 -10.95
N PHE A 55 31.42 -14.54 -9.88
CA PHE A 55 30.64 -13.31 -9.68
C PHE A 55 30.77 -12.34 -10.87
N ARG A 56 32.01 -11.98 -11.26
CA ARG A 56 32.26 -11.07 -12.38
C ARG A 56 31.71 -11.59 -13.71
N GLU A 57 31.83 -12.89 -13.97
CA GLU A 57 31.25 -13.52 -15.18
C GLU A 57 29.73 -13.40 -15.21
N LYS A 58 29.07 -13.53 -14.08
CA LYS A 58 27.60 -13.39 -14.00
C LYS A 58 27.17 -11.94 -14.20
N ILE A 59 27.84 -10.99 -13.55
CA ILE A 59 27.60 -9.55 -13.77
C ILE A 59 27.81 -9.19 -15.25
N GLY A 60 28.90 -9.68 -15.86
CA GLY A 60 29.17 -9.46 -17.30
C GLY A 60 28.12 -10.09 -18.24
N LYS A 61 27.37 -11.07 -17.77
CA LYS A 61 26.22 -11.68 -18.50
C LYS A 61 24.90 -10.97 -18.27
N GLY A 62 24.88 -9.84 -17.55
CA GLY A 62 23.69 -9.03 -17.28
C GLY A 62 22.89 -9.43 -16.04
N TYR A 63 23.47 -10.24 -15.14
CA TYR A 63 22.88 -10.43 -13.82
C TYR A 63 23.09 -9.18 -12.96
N VAL A 64 22.11 -8.85 -12.14
CA VAL A 64 22.15 -7.75 -11.17
C VAL A 64 22.28 -8.35 -9.77
N ASP A 65 23.12 -7.75 -8.94
CA ASP A 65 23.26 -8.12 -7.54
C ASP A 65 22.09 -7.56 -6.72
N ILE A 66 21.30 -8.48 -6.17
CA ILE A 66 20.11 -8.17 -5.35
C ILE A 66 20.32 -8.58 -3.87
N THR A 67 21.54 -8.86 -3.48
CA THR A 67 21.90 -9.35 -2.13
C THR A 67 21.40 -8.40 -1.04
N LYS A 68 21.50 -7.09 -1.30
CA LYS A 68 21.11 -6.03 -0.35
C LYS A 68 19.66 -5.58 -0.48
N ASN A 69 18.88 -6.19 -1.37
CA ASN A 69 17.48 -5.75 -1.58
C ASN A 69 16.54 -6.21 -0.45
N THR A 70 16.96 -7.19 0.36
CA THR A 70 16.18 -7.64 1.53
C THR A 70 16.77 -7.06 2.82
N ALA A 71 15.88 -6.73 3.77
CA ALA A 71 16.26 -6.41 5.15
C ALA A 71 15.97 -7.59 6.08
N LYS A 72 16.50 -7.54 7.30
CA LYS A 72 16.12 -8.49 8.34
C LYS A 72 14.66 -8.26 8.73
N LEU A 73 13.87 -9.33 8.82
CA LEU A 73 12.52 -9.26 9.37
C LEU A 73 12.59 -8.84 10.84
N SER A 74 11.74 -7.88 11.22
CA SER A 74 11.58 -7.47 12.61
C SER A 74 10.69 -8.46 13.36
N SER A 75 11.10 -8.80 14.58
CA SER A 75 10.24 -9.40 15.60
C SER A 75 9.77 -8.31 16.55
N TYR A 76 8.52 -8.40 16.99
CA TYR A 76 7.92 -7.41 17.88
C TYR A 76 7.55 -8.03 19.22
N ALA A 77 7.65 -7.25 20.29
CA ALA A 77 7.07 -7.63 21.57
C ALA A 77 5.54 -7.73 21.47
N SER A 78 4.97 -8.64 22.26
CA SER A 78 3.51 -8.77 22.33
C SER A 78 2.89 -7.53 22.98
N ILE A 79 1.77 -7.07 22.43
CA ILE A 79 0.94 -6.04 23.06
C ILE A 79 0.28 -6.68 24.31
N PRO A 80 0.28 -5.99 25.47
CA PRO A 80 -0.27 -6.58 26.70
C PRO A 80 -1.71 -7.04 26.60
N CYS A 81 -2.55 -6.35 25.82
CA CYS A 81 -3.93 -6.76 25.55
C CYS A 81 -3.93 -7.89 24.50
N ILE A 82 -4.29 -9.11 24.92
CA ILE A 82 -4.32 -10.31 24.07
C ILE A 82 -5.19 -10.11 22.84
N GLU A 83 -6.35 -9.46 22.99
CA GLU A 83 -7.26 -9.18 21.87
C GLU A 83 -6.62 -8.29 20.82
N LEU A 84 -6.01 -7.18 21.22
CA LEU A 84 -5.33 -6.27 20.33
C LEU A 84 -4.10 -6.90 19.69
N ASN A 85 -3.33 -7.67 20.45
CA ASN A 85 -2.20 -8.40 19.94
C ASN A 85 -2.61 -9.39 18.83
N THR A 86 -3.71 -10.13 19.05
CA THR A 86 -4.27 -11.06 18.06
C THR A 86 -4.74 -10.32 16.80
N LEU A 87 -5.46 -9.20 16.97
CA LEU A 87 -5.98 -8.40 15.87
C LEU A 87 -4.84 -7.87 14.98
N ILE A 88 -3.81 -7.27 15.59
CA ILE A 88 -2.68 -6.67 14.86
C ILE A 88 -1.85 -7.72 14.16
N ASN A 89 -1.58 -8.85 14.82
CA ASN A 89 -0.89 -9.96 14.17
C ASN A 89 -1.68 -10.53 12.99
N ASN A 90 -3.01 -10.58 13.08
CA ASN A 90 -3.85 -10.96 11.94
C ASN A 90 -3.68 -10.00 10.75
N PHE A 91 -3.58 -8.69 10.97
CA PHE A 91 -3.30 -7.73 9.89
C PHE A 91 -1.90 -7.92 9.29
N LEU A 92 -0.90 -8.15 10.12
CA LEU A 92 0.46 -8.45 9.66
C LEU A 92 0.50 -9.72 8.81
N ASP A 93 -0.20 -10.77 9.24
CA ASP A 93 -0.26 -12.04 8.50
C ASP A 93 -1.04 -11.90 7.17
N ASN A 94 -2.11 -11.11 7.13
CA ASN A 94 -2.80 -10.79 5.87
C ASN A 94 -1.89 -10.04 4.89
N SER A 95 -1.09 -9.08 5.38
CA SER A 95 -0.08 -8.40 4.57
C SER A 95 0.97 -9.38 4.04
N ARG A 96 1.49 -10.27 4.89
CA ARG A 96 2.46 -11.33 4.50
C ARG A 96 1.89 -12.28 3.46
N GLN A 97 0.66 -12.75 3.66
CA GLN A 97 -0.03 -13.60 2.69
C GLN A 97 -0.27 -12.91 1.35
N TYR A 98 -0.53 -11.59 1.36
CA TYR A 98 -0.62 -10.84 0.11
C TYR A 98 0.71 -10.83 -0.63
N VAL A 99 1.81 -10.51 0.06
CA VAL A 99 3.16 -10.46 -0.53
C VAL A 99 3.57 -11.81 -1.09
N SER A 100 3.35 -12.91 -0.35
CA SER A 100 3.76 -14.27 -0.74
C SER A 100 3.12 -14.77 -2.05
N LYS A 101 2.01 -14.15 -2.50
CA LYS A 101 1.40 -14.46 -3.81
C LYS A 101 2.26 -13.98 -4.99
N TYR A 102 3.15 -13.02 -4.76
CA TYR A 102 3.88 -12.34 -5.83
C TYR A 102 5.38 -12.54 -5.76
N THR A 103 5.94 -12.77 -4.59
CA THR A 103 7.39 -12.88 -4.40
C THR A 103 7.73 -13.77 -3.21
N GLU A 104 8.94 -14.34 -3.22
CA GLU A 104 9.53 -15.02 -2.06
C GLU A 104 10.19 -14.01 -1.09
N PHE A 105 10.29 -12.73 -1.47
CA PHE A 105 10.77 -11.69 -0.56
C PHE A 105 9.78 -11.50 0.58
N THR A 106 10.28 -11.57 1.80
CA THR A 106 9.50 -11.30 3.02
C THR A 106 9.78 -9.92 3.59
N SER A 107 10.76 -9.22 3.01
CA SER A 107 11.22 -7.91 3.45
C SER A 107 11.90 -7.17 2.31
N ILE A 108 12.08 -5.86 2.42
CA ILE A 108 12.79 -5.02 1.46
C ILE A 108 13.65 -4.01 2.20
N SER A 109 14.88 -3.73 1.73
CA SER A 109 15.71 -2.68 2.30
C SER A 109 15.18 -1.28 1.93
N ASP A 110 15.53 -0.27 2.73
CA ASP A 110 15.09 1.12 2.47
C ASP A 110 15.60 1.62 1.11
N GLU A 111 16.83 1.27 0.74
CA GLU A 111 17.41 1.63 -0.53
C GLU A 111 16.66 1.00 -1.70
N ALA A 112 16.37 -0.29 -1.61
CA ALA A 112 15.61 -1.02 -2.64
C ALA A 112 14.16 -0.52 -2.73
N ALA A 113 13.54 -0.18 -1.61
CA ALA A 113 12.20 0.41 -1.55
C ALA A 113 12.17 1.80 -2.21
N ALA A 114 13.18 2.64 -1.95
CA ALA A 114 13.30 3.95 -2.55
C ALA A 114 13.54 3.86 -4.07
N GLU A 115 14.39 2.93 -4.52
CA GLU A 115 14.63 2.68 -5.94
C GLU A 115 13.35 2.21 -6.64
N PHE A 116 12.63 1.26 -6.04
CA PHE A 116 11.36 0.75 -6.56
C PHE A 116 10.33 1.86 -6.70
N GLN A 117 10.17 2.70 -5.65
CA GLN A 117 9.27 3.86 -5.69
C GLN A 117 9.68 4.86 -6.78
N GLY A 118 10.99 5.07 -6.98
CA GLY A 118 11.50 5.93 -8.04
C GLY A 118 11.07 5.47 -9.44
N TYR A 119 11.08 4.16 -9.72
CA TYR A 119 10.56 3.63 -10.98
C TYR A 119 9.03 3.75 -11.08
N LEU A 120 8.29 3.49 -10.00
CA LEU A 120 6.85 3.71 -9.98
C LEU A 120 6.48 5.17 -10.33
N ASN A 121 7.23 6.14 -9.78
CA ASN A 121 7.01 7.55 -10.07
C ASN A 121 7.27 7.87 -11.56
N LYS A 122 8.33 7.31 -12.16
CA LYS A 122 8.61 7.47 -13.61
C LYS A 122 7.51 6.85 -14.47
N MET A 123 7.00 5.67 -14.11
CA MET A 123 5.93 4.99 -14.84
C MET A 123 4.65 5.81 -14.92
N GLN A 124 4.40 6.68 -13.95
CA GLN A 124 3.19 7.51 -13.91
C GLN A 124 3.06 8.46 -15.11
N THR A 125 4.18 9.08 -15.50
CA THR A 125 4.25 10.06 -16.59
C THR A 125 4.67 9.46 -17.92
N GLU A 126 4.95 8.15 -17.95
CA GLU A 126 5.44 7.47 -19.15
C GLU A 126 4.31 7.18 -20.15
N ASP A 127 4.49 7.59 -21.38
CA ASP A 127 3.54 7.42 -22.47
C ASP A 127 4.11 6.57 -23.64
N ASP A 128 5.33 6.04 -23.48
CA ASP A 128 5.90 5.02 -24.39
C ASP A 128 5.77 3.63 -23.76
N LEU A 129 5.07 2.72 -24.43
CA LEU A 129 4.81 1.36 -23.92
C LEU A 129 6.10 0.56 -23.69
N LYS A 130 7.11 0.75 -24.55
CA LYS A 130 8.37 0.04 -24.41
C LYS A 130 9.10 0.50 -23.14
N THR A 131 9.26 1.80 -22.97
CA THR A 131 9.91 2.40 -21.80
C THR A 131 9.16 2.06 -20.50
N PHE A 132 7.82 2.06 -20.54
CA PHE A 132 6.99 1.61 -19.40
C PHE A 132 7.32 0.16 -19.02
N ASN A 133 7.43 -0.74 -20.00
CA ASN A 133 7.78 -2.13 -19.75
C ASN A 133 9.24 -2.30 -19.30
N ASP A 134 10.15 -1.47 -19.76
CA ASP A 134 11.54 -1.43 -19.27
C ASP A 134 11.57 -1.08 -17.77
N TYR A 135 10.72 -0.15 -17.31
CA TYR A 135 10.56 0.13 -15.87
C TYR A 135 9.94 -1.04 -15.11
N LEU A 136 8.92 -1.73 -15.65
CA LEU A 136 8.39 -2.96 -15.04
C LEU A 136 9.47 -4.02 -14.85
N ILE A 137 10.33 -4.22 -15.84
CA ILE A 137 11.47 -5.15 -15.73
C ILE A 137 12.43 -4.73 -14.62
N LYS A 138 12.68 -3.41 -14.44
CA LYS A 138 13.46 -2.91 -13.30
C LYS A 138 12.78 -3.23 -11.97
N LEU A 139 11.48 -3.03 -11.86
CA LEU A 139 10.71 -3.41 -10.66
C LEU A 139 10.84 -4.91 -10.37
N PHE A 140 10.74 -5.77 -11.39
CA PHE A 140 10.88 -7.22 -11.24
C PHE A 140 12.32 -7.65 -10.91
N THR A 141 13.30 -6.81 -11.21
CA THR A 141 14.69 -7.05 -10.82
C THR A 141 14.93 -6.67 -9.35
N ILE A 142 14.29 -5.59 -8.87
CA ILE A 142 14.39 -5.15 -7.47
C ILE A 142 13.65 -6.12 -6.54
N ILE A 143 12.39 -6.46 -6.88
CA ILE A 143 11.56 -7.44 -6.16
C ILE A 143 11.24 -8.58 -7.13
N PRO A 144 11.92 -9.71 -7.04
CA PRO A 144 11.75 -10.83 -7.97
C PRO A 144 10.35 -11.43 -7.98
N ARG A 145 9.93 -11.92 -9.14
CA ARG A 145 8.63 -12.60 -9.33
C ARG A 145 8.83 -14.00 -9.88
N PRO A 146 8.11 -15.02 -9.36
CA PRO A 146 8.06 -16.33 -9.99
C PRO A 146 7.24 -16.26 -11.28
N MET A 147 7.90 -16.00 -12.41
CA MET A 147 7.28 -15.83 -13.73
C MET A 147 7.63 -16.99 -14.66
N ALA A 148 6.62 -17.69 -15.19
CA ALA A 148 6.81 -18.70 -16.23
C ALA A 148 7.25 -18.04 -17.55
N LYS A 149 6.58 -16.97 -17.96
CA LYS A 149 6.97 -16.11 -19.08
C LYS A 149 6.93 -14.66 -18.63
N VAL A 150 8.00 -13.92 -18.83
CA VAL A 150 8.09 -12.51 -18.44
C VAL A 150 7.05 -11.67 -19.20
N GLN A 151 6.83 -11.98 -20.47
CA GLN A 151 5.87 -11.26 -21.33
C GLN A 151 4.44 -11.27 -20.82
N ASP A 152 4.05 -12.29 -20.02
CA ASP A 152 2.70 -12.38 -19.43
C ASP A 152 2.51 -11.36 -18.28
N TYR A 153 3.60 -10.78 -17.79
CA TYR A 153 3.63 -9.79 -16.71
C TYR A 153 3.87 -8.36 -17.21
N LEU A 154 4.11 -8.18 -18.52
CA LEU A 154 4.30 -6.87 -19.12
C LEU A 154 2.97 -6.25 -19.54
N CYS A 155 2.92 -4.93 -19.54
CA CYS A 155 1.79 -4.16 -20.03
C CYS A 155 1.64 -4.34 -21.54
N LYS A 156 0.44 -4.58 -22.01
CA LYS A 156 0.12 -4.74 -23.45
C LYS A 156 -0.50 -3.49 -24.06
N ASP A 157 -1.18 -2.70 -23.26
CA ASP A 157 -1.81 -1.43 -23.64
C ASP A 157 -1.66 -0.42 -22.50
N LEU A 158 -1.22 0.78 -22.79
CA LEU A 158 -1.06 1.85 -21.79
C LEU A 158 -2.38 2.27 -21.12
N LYS A 159 -3.53 1.88 -21.64
CA LYS A 159 -4.81 2.01 -20.93
C LYS A 159 -4.81 1.28 -19.59
N ASP A 160 -4.02 0.20 -19.47
CA ASP A 160 -3.91 -0.62 -18.27
C ASP A 160 -2.79 -0.15 -17.34
N LYS A 161 -1.99 0.88 -17.72
CA LYS A 161 -0.80 1.33 -16.96
C LYS A 161 -1.11 1.56 -15.48
N ASN A 162 -2.26 2.16 -15.19
CA ASN A 162 -2.67 2.47 -13.82
C ASN A 162 -2.89 1.22 -12.96
N ALA A 163 -3.48 0.16 -13.54
CA ALA A 163 -3.67 -1.10 -12.83
C ALA A 163 -2.33 -1.77 -12.48
N PHE A 164 -1.34 -1.68 -13.38
CA PHE A 164 0.03 -2.15 -13.12
C PHE A 164 0.68 -1.36 -11.99
N ILE A 165 0.65 -0.02 -12.04
CA ILE A 165 1.24 0.84 -11.03
C ILE A 165 0.59 0.59 -9.66
N GLN A 166 -0.74 0.49 -9.59
CA GLN A 166 -1.46 0.20 -8.34
C GLN A 166 -1.05 -1.14 -7.73
N LYS A 167 -0.97 -2.18 -8.56
CA LYS A 167 -0.58 -3.52 -8.13
C LYS A 167 0.83 -3.53 -7.55
N GLU A 168 1.78 -2.90 -8.24
CA GLU A 168 3.16 -2.85 -7.83
C GLU A 168 3.35 -1.94 -6.59
N GLN A 169 2.66 -0.79 -6.53
CA GLN A 169 2.67 0.06 -5.35
C GLN A 169 2.12 -0.67 -4.11
N LYS A 170 1.01 -1.36 -4.26
CA LYS A 170 0.42 -2.14 -3.15
C LYS A 170 1.37 -3.21 -2.64
N LEU A 171 2.12 -3.87 -3.53
CA LEU A 171 3.12 -4.84 -3.13
C LEU A 171 4.26 -4.18 -2.35
N LEU A 172 4.77 -3.04 -2.83
CA LEU A 172 5.79 -2.27 -2.13
C LEU A 172 5.30 -1.85 -0.74
N ASP A 173 4.10 -1.26 -0.64
CA ASP A 173 3.52 -0.81 0.64
C ASP A 173 3.45 -1.95 1.67
N ASN A 174 3.05 -3.15 1.22
CA ASN A 174 2.98 -4.33 2.08
C ASN A 174 4.36 -4.86 2.47
N LEU A 175 5.36 -4.83 1.58
CA LEU A 175 6.74 -5.20 1.89
C LEU A 175 7.39 -4.23 2.88
N VAL A 176 7.26 -2.92 2.65
CA VAL A 176 7.77 -1.88 3.55
C VAL A 176 7.13 -2.00 4.94
N THR A 177 5.84 -2.36 5.00
CA THR A 177 5.15 -2.60 6.27
C THR A 177 5.77 -3.75 7.05
N GLN A 178 6.32 -4.78 6.39
CA GLN A 178 6.96 -5.92 7.06
C GLN A 178 8.40 -5.64 7.53
N THR A 179 9.03 -4.61 6.98
CA THR A 179 10.43 -4.25 7.25
C THR A 179 10.62 -3.09 8.21
N LYS A 180 9.55 -2.42 8.65
CA LYS A 180 9.69 -1.34 9.64
C LYS A 180 10.36 -1.89 10.89
N SER A 181 11.65 -1.60 11.00
CA SER A 181 12.46 -1.98 12.14
C SER A 181 12.02 -1.22 13.37
N ALA A 182 12.03 -1.90 14.51
CA ALA A 182 12.11 -1.22 15.79
C ALA A 182 13.28 -0.23 15.79
N PRO A 183 13.20 0.93 16.46
CA PRO A 183 14.33 1.81 16.68
C PRO A 183 15.53 0.98 17.13
N LYS A 184 16.74 1.31 16.65
CA LYS A 184 17.98 0.57 16.97
C LYS A 184 18.09 0.28 18.48
N GLY A 185 17.77 -0.93 18.89
CA GLY A 185 17.71 -1.43 20.25
C GLY A 185 17.27 -2.89 20.23
N ASP A 186 17.19 -3.52 21.37
CA ASP A 186 16.82 -4.93 21.54
C ASP A 186 15.48 -5.23 20.84
N ASP A 187 15.51 -5.89 19.67
CA ASP A 187 14.39 -6.15 18.75
C ASP A 187 13.16 -6.79 19.44
N ASN A 188 13.34 -7.39 20.63
CA ASN A 188 12.28 -8.06 21.38
C ASN A 188 11.56 -7.18 22.42
N LYS A 189 11.87 -5.88 22.50
CA LYS A 189 11.30 -4.97 23.49
C LYS A 189 10.33 -3.95 22.94
N VAL A 190 10.21 -3.82 21.62
CA VAL A 190 9.35 -2.82 20.98
C VAL A 190 8.11 -3.50 20.42
N THR A 191 6.95 -3.00 20.79
CA THR A 191 5.66 -3.48 20.23
C THR A 191 5.49 -3.00 18.78
N ILE A 192 4.58 -3.63 18.07
CA ILE A 192 4.25 -3.23 16.70
C ILE A 192 3.68 -1.80 16.65
N GLU A 193 2.92 -1.39 17.67
CA GLU A 193 2.39 -0.03 17.81
C GLU A 193 3.50 1.02 17.89
N GLU A 194 4.49 0.77 18.75
CA GLU A 194 5.64 1.65 18.91
C GLU A 194 6.50 1.71 17.64
N ALA A 195 6.76 0.56 17.01
CA ALA A 195 7.54 0.48 15.78
C ALA A 195 6.88 1.24 14.60
N PHE A 196 5.56 1.26 14.56
CA PHE A 196 4.79 1.88 13.48
C PHE A 196 4.26 3.27 13.84
N GLY A 197 4.39 3.68 15.09
CA GLY A 197 4.04 5.03 15.55
C GLY A 197 2.54 5.29 15.57
N PHE A 198 1.72 4.29 15.91
CA PHE A 198 0.29 4.44 16.16
C PHE A 198 -0.09 3.80 17.48
N THR A 199 -1.28 4.07 17.99
CA THR A 199 -1.91 3.35 19.09
C THR A 199 -3.30 2.89 18.71
N ILE A 200 -3.70 1.73 19.24
CA ILE A 200 -5.05 1.19 19.13
C ILE A 200 -5.57 0.84 20.52
N SER A 201 -6.80 1.21 20.82
CA SER A 201 -7.44 0.94 22.11
C SER A 201 -8.91 0.59 21.94
N GLN A 202 -9.52 0.02 22.96
CA GLN A 202 -10.96 -0.19 22.99
C GLN A 202 -11.68 1.17 22.96
N CYS A 203 -12.79 1.23 22.24
CA CYS A 203 -13.70 2.37 22.29
C CYS A 203 -14.44 2.44 23.62
N SER A 204 -14.76 3.64 24.09
CA SER A 204 -15.72 3.87 25.17
C SER A 204 -17.15 3.53 24.73
N ASP A 205 -18.07 3.42 25.67
CA ASP A 205 -19.49 3.16 25.36
C ASP A 205 -20.09 4.28 24.49
N ASP A 206 -19.73 5.55 24.76
CA ASP A 206 -20.18 6.70 23.96
C ASP A 206 -19.65 6.64 22.52
N GLU A 207 -18.40 6.21 22.33
CA GLU A 207 -17.81 6.03 21.01
C GLU A 207 -18.48 4.88 20.25
N ILE A 208 -18.79 3.77 20.93
CA ILE A 208 -19.54 2.66 20.34
C ILE A 208 -20.96 3.10 19.94
N ASP A 209 -21.63 3.87 20.79
CA ASP A 209 -22.96 4.40 20.49
C ASP A 209 -22.95 5.38 19.32
N PHE A 210 -21.93 6.24 19.24
CA PHE A 210 -21.70 7.09 18.06
C PHE A 210 -21.56 6.26 16.78
N ILE A 211 -20.73 5.21 16.81
CA ILE A 211 -20.48 4.35 15.64
C ILE A 211 -21.77 3.62 15.23
N LYS A 212 -22.52 3.06 16.17
CA LYS A 212 -23.80 2.38 15.92
C LYS A 212 -24.85 3.32 15.34
N LYS A 213 -24.97 4.53 15.89
CA LYS A 213 -25.88 5.57 15.36
C LYS A 213 -25.50 5.97 13.94
N LYS A 214 -24.19 6.12 13.66
CA LYS A 214 -23.71 6.42 12.32
C LYS A 214 -24.06 5.29 11.33
N LEU A 215 -23.83 4.03 11.69
CA LEU A 215 -24.21 2.87 10.88
C LEU A 215 -25.73 2.84 10.60
N ALA A 216 -26.54 3.09 11.62
CA ALA A 216 -28.00 3.12 11.49
C ALA A 216 -28.47 4.27 10.57
N ASN A 217 -27.90 5.46 10.71
CA ASN A 217 -28.23 6.61 9.86
C ASN A 217 -27.84 6.39 8.40
N ASP A 218 -26.76 5.63 8.17
CA ASP A 218 -26.32 5.24 6.84
C ASP A 218 -27.15 4.12 6.20
N GLY A 219 -28.10 3.53 6.96
CA GLY A 219 -28.90 2.39 6.54
C GLY A 219 -28.08 1.11 6.34
N PHE A 220 -27.00 0.94 7.13
CA PHE A 220 -26.09 -0.21 7.03
C PHE A 220 -26.74 -1.45 7.63
N THR A 221 -27.43 -2.25 6.82
CA THR A 221 -28.16 -3.45 7.24
C THR A 221 -27.60 -4.73 6.62
N ARG A 222 -26.73 -4.60 5.64
CA ARG A 222 -26.19 -5.72 4.86
C ARG A 222 -25.25 -6.62 5.66
N PHE A 223 -24.53 -6.04 6.62
CA PHE A 223 -23.54 -6.72 7.44
C PHE A 223 -23.76 -6.39 8.91
N LYS A 224 -23.30 -7.30 9.78
CA LYS A 224 -23.43 -7.15 11.23
C LYS A 224 -22.21 -6.41 11.80
N PHE A 225 -22.44 -5.36 12.58
CA PHE A 225 -21.42 -4.75 13.42
C PHE A 225 -20.96 -5.74 14.51
N ASN A 226 -19.64 -5.89 14.66
CA ASN A 226 -19.04 -6.74 15.69
C ASN A 226 -18.40 -5.89 16.78
N LYS A 227 -17.35 -5.15 16.44
CA LYS A 227 -16.51 -4.39 17.36
C LYS A 227 -15.97 -3.13 16.70
N ALA A 228 -15.44 -2.23 17.52
CA ALA A 228 -14.67 -1.10 17.04
C ALA A 228 -13.53 -0.78 18.01
N TRP A 229 -12.49 -0.17 17.48
CA TRP A 229 -11.32 0.28 18.21
C TRP A 229 -11.03 1.73 17.85
N LYS A 230 -10.56 2.49 18.85
CA LYS A 230 -10.04 3.84 18.66
C LYS A 230 -8.63 3.80 18.16
N LEU A 231 -8.34 4.61 17.18
CA LEU A 231 -7.00 4.77 16.58
C LEU A 231 -6.44 6.15 16.88
N ASN A 232 -5.13 6.21 17.10
CA ASN A 232 -4.40 7.46 17.14
C ASN A 232 -3.03 7.27 16.48
N ASN A 233 -2.68 8.17 15.58
CA ASN A 233 -1.36 8.27 14.97
C ASN A 233 -0.87 9.70 15.18
N PRO A 234 0.03 9.94 16.15
CA PRO A 234 0.46 11.28 16.54
C PRO A 234 0.98 12.12 15.38
N LYS A 235 1.74 11.51 14.47
CA LYS A 235 2.29 12.21 13.29
C LYS A 235 1.18 12.69 12.34
N ARG A 236 0.11 11.89 12.18
CA ARG A 236 -1.05 12.26 11.35
C ARG A 236 -1.92 13.29 12.03
N GLU A 237 -2.06 13.19 13.34
CA GLU A 237 -2.76 14.19 14.14
C GLU A 237 -2.10 15.56 14.08
N GLU A 238 -0.76 15.60 14.16
CA GLU A 238 0.01 16.84 14.03
C GLU A 238 -0.22 17.47 12.64
N GLY A 239 -0.09 16.69 11.56
CA GLY A 239 -0.36 17.16 10.20
C GLY A 239 -1.79 17.65 10.01
N PHE A 240 -2.77 16.94 10.58
CA PHE A 240 -4.19 17.29 10.53
C PHE A 240 -4.49 18.62 11.22
N LYS A 241 -3.95 18.82 12.44
CA LYS A 241 -4.09 20.09 13.18
C LYS A 241 -3.41 21.24 12.46
N LYS A 242 -2.19 21.01 11.97
CA LYS A 242 -1.45 22.02 11.22
C LYS A 242 -2.20 22.46 9.97
N TYR A 243 -2.84 21.53 9.25
CA TYR A 243 -3.66 21.86 8.08
C TYR A 243 -4.84 22.77 8.45
N LEU A 244 -5.57 22.47 9.55
CA LEU A 244 -6.65 23.32 10.05
C LEU A 244 -6.17 24.76 10.37
N GLU A 245 -5.03 24.87 11.05
CA GLU A 245 -4.46 26.16 11.43
C GLU A 245 -4.02 26.98 10.21
N GLU A 246 -3.27 26.35 9.29
CA GLU A 246 -2.78 27.03 8.07
C GLU A 246 -3.90 27.51 7.16
N HIS A 247 -5.01 26.77 7.09
CA HIS A 247 -6.19 27.12 6.27
C HIS A 247 -7.25 27.89 7.06
N LYS A 248 -7.02 28.17 8.35
CA LYS A 248 -7.96 28.91 9.24
C LYS A 248 -9.34 28.27 9.30
N LEU A 249 -9.39 26.94 9.33
CA LEU A 249 -10.60 26.15 9.39
C LEU A 249 -10.92 25.74 10.82
N GLY A 250 -12.21 25.75 11.19
CA GLY A 250 -12.69 25.31 12.50
C GLY A 250 -13.13 23.83 12.50
N GLU A 251 -13.64 23.38 13.65
CA GLU A 251 -14.15 22.02 13.82
C GLU A 251 -15.37 21.71 12.93
N ASP A 252 -16.14 22.71 12.55
CA ASP A 252 -17.27 22.61 11.63
C ASP A 252 -16.86 22.15 10.22
N ALA A 253 -15.61 22.42 9.83
CA ALA A 253 -15.01 21.90 8.60
C ALA A 253 -14.78 20.40 8.60
N ILE A 254 -14.80 19.73 9.77
CA ILE A 254 -14.50 18.32 9.92
C ILE A 254 -15.77 17.50 9.76
N LYS A 255 -15.68 16.44 8.93
CA LYS A 255 -16.75 15.44 8.78
C LYS A 255 -16.20 14.05 9.08
N MET A 256 -17.08 13.19 9.64
CA MET A 256 -16.73 11.80 9.94
C MET A 256 -17.23 10.91 8.81
N TYR A 257 -16.30 10.36 8.01
CA TYR A 257 -16.61 9.55 6.84
C TYR A 257 -15.95 8.17 6.88
N TRP A 258 -16.49 7.25 6.10
CA TRP A 258 -16.02 5.87 6.02
C TRP A 258 -14.94 5.73 4.95
N HIS A 259 -14.00 4.81 5.20
CA HIS A 259 -13.09 4.34 4.18
C HIS A 259 -12.97 2.82 4.23
N GLY A 260 -13.30 2.17 3.10
CA GLY A 260 -13.21 0.73 2.94
C GLY A 260 -11.93 0.33 2.21
N THR A 261 -11.27 -0.72 2.69
CA THR A 261 -10.06 -1.26 2.08
C THR A 261 -9.92 -2.75 2.34
N GLY A 262 -9.01 -3.41 1.62
CA GLY A 262 -8.68 -4.79 1.91
C GLY A 262 -7.92 -4.94 3.23
N THR A 263 -8.15 -6.08 3.91
CA THR A 263 -7.54 -6.38 5.22
C THR A 263 -6.01 -6.29 5.18
N GLU A 264 -5.40 -6.62 4.08
CA GLU A 264 -3.95 -6.54 3.86
C GLU A 264 -3.38 -5.12 3.94
N ASN A 265 -4.20 -4.08 3.74
CA ASN A 265 -3.77 -2.68 3.76
C ASN A 265 -3.95 -2.02 5.15
N ILE A 266 -4.68 -2.66 6.06
CA ILE A 266 -5.08 -2.06 7.34
C ILE A 266 -3.86 -1.58 8.13
N LEU A 267 -2.86 -2.45 8.32
CA LEU A 267 -1.67 -2.11 9.09
C LEU A 267 -0.88 -0.94 8.47
N SER A 268 -0.75 -0.92 7.14
CA SER A 268 -0.08 0.18 6.42
C SER A 268 -0.83 1.50 6.61
N ILE A 269 -2.16 1.49 6.58
CA ILE A 269 -2.98 2.70 6.80
C ILE A 269 -2.90 3.17 8.24
N MET A 270 -2.92 2.28 9.23
CA MET A 270 -2.74 2.65 10.64
C MET A 270 -1.38 3.33 10.87
N ALA A 271 -0.33 2.84 10.24
CA ALA A 271 1.03 3.33 10.34
C ALA A 271 1.27 4.66 9.61
N ASN A 272 0.74 4.77 8.39
CA ASN A 272 1.08 5.87 7.48
C ASN A 272 -0.09 6.85 7.22
N GLY A 273 -1.30 6.51 7.67
CA GLY A 273 -2.53 7.18 7.25
C GLY A 273 -2.89 6.86 5.80
N LEU A 274 -3.98 7.46 5.32
CA LEU A 274 -4.30 7.48 3.91
C LEU A 274 -3.41 8.51 3.20
N LEU A 275 -2.80 8.10 2.11
CA LEU A 275 -1.84 8.93 1.36
C LEU A 275 -2.48 9.38 0.05
N VAL A 276 -2.32 10.65 -0.28
CA VAL A 276 -2.48 11.12 -1.66
C VAL A 276 -1.28 10.61 -2.43
N ARG A 277 -1.54 9.79 -3.43
CA ARG A 277 -0.44 9.26 -4.27
C ARG A 277 -0.10 10.27 -5.36
N PRO A 278 1.17 10.28 -5.85
CA PRO A 278 1.63 11.30 -6.78
C PRO A 278 0.72 11.47 -8.00
N SER A 279 0.64 12.68 -8.49
CA SER A 279 -0.13 13.14 -9.65
C SER A 279 0.12 12.29 -10.90
N ASN A 280 -0.89 12.09 -11.71
CA ASN A 280 -0.95 11.40 -13.00
C ASN A 280 -1.32 9.91 -12.99
N VAL A 281 -1.75 9.33 -11.86
CA VAL A 281 -2.28 7.97 -11.85
C VAL A 281 -3.78 7.99 -11.62
N SER A 282 -4.57 7.70 -12.65
CA SER A 282 -5.98 7.40 -12.49
C SER A 282 -6.15 6.00 -11.90
N TYR A 283 -6.70 5.89 -10.70
CA TYR A 283 -7.04 4.62 -10.07
C TYR A 283 -8.42 4.14 -10.53
N SER A 284 -8.65 2.84 -10.60
CA SER A 284 -10.00 2.32 -10.76
C SER A 284 -10.87 2.83 -9.60
N GLY A 285 -11.89 3.63 -9.94
CA GLY A 285 -12.72 4.34 -8.97
C GLY A 285 -12.30 5.79 -8.68
N SER A 286 -11.20 6.31 -9.25
CA SER A 286 -10.79 7.72 -9.10
C SER A 286 -11.43 8.62 -10.15
N CYS A 287 -12.77 8.64 -10.19
CA CYS A 287 -13.52 9.45 -11.16
C CYS A 287 -13.37 10.96 -10.97
N TYR A 288 -12.82 11.37 -9.84
CA TYR A 288 -12.62 12.77 -9.43
C TYR A 288 -11.13 13.07 -9.17
N GLY A 289 -10.24 12.37 -9.86
CA GLY A 289 -8.79 12.61 -9.80
C GLY A 289 -8.07 11.87 -8.66
N ASN A 290 -6.81 12.23 -8.45
CA ASN A 290 -5.90 11.60 -7.50
C ASN A 290 -6.05 12.18 -6.09
N GLY A 291 -7.18 11.93 -5.46
CA GLY A 291 -7.45 12.31 -4.08
C GLY A 291 -7.56 11.11 -3.15
N ILE A 292 -7.81 11.39 -1.89
CA ILE A 292 -8.23 10.41 -0.87
C ILE A 292 -9.75 10.39 -0.87
N TYR A 293 -10.31 9.23 -1.19
CA TYR A 293 -11.74 9.00 -1.30
C TYR A 293 -12.31 8.50 0.01
N ASN A 294 -13.32 9.18 0.51
CA ASN A 294 -14.08 8.77 1.68
C ASN A 294 -15.56 8.67 1.30
N ALA A 295 -16.25 7.74 1.92
CA ALA A 295 -17.67 7.52 1.70
C ALA A 295 -18.50 8.13 2.84
N PRO A 296 -19.42 9.03 2.58
CA PRO A 296 -20.40 9.45 3.60
C PRO A 296 -21.25 8.28 4.11
N ASN A 297 -21.43 7.24 3.30
CA ASN A 297 -22.25 6.07 3.59
C ASN A 297 -21.44 4.79 3.77
N ALA A 298 -21.69 4.07 4.86
CA ALA A 298 -20.98 2.84 5.23
C ALA A 298 -21.12 1.71 4.20
N ASP A 299 -22.30 1.57 3.58
CA ASP A 299 -22.56 0.52 2.61
C ASP A 299 -21.69 0.68 1.34
N LYS A 300 -21.42 1.93 0.92
CA LYS A 300 -20.46 2.20 -0.16
C LYS A 300 -19.05 1.77 0.23
N ALA A 301 -18.58 2.18 1.41
CA ALA A 301 -17.24 1.84 1.88
C ALA A 301 -17.05 0.31 2.00
N SER A 302 -18.07 -0.43 2.46
CA SER A 302 -18.02 -1.89 2.60
C SER A 302 -17.73 -2.61 1.29
N GLY A 303 -18.13 -2.04 0.15
CA GLY A 303 -17.89 -2.59 -1.19
C GLY A 303 -16.40 -2.68 -1.57
N TYR A 304 -15.52 -1.95 -0.90
CA TYR A 304 -14.07 -1.96 -1.12
C TYR A 304 -13.30 -2.85 -0.15
N THR A 305 -13.99 -3.52 0.78
CA THR A 305 -13.38 -4.37 1.80
C THR A 305 -13.21 -5.82 1.36
N SER A 306 -12.55 -6.62 2.18
CA SER A 306 -12.36 -8.06 1.94
C SER A 306 -13.61 -8.90 2.22
N ILE A 307 -14.75 -8.33 2.63
CA ILE A 307 -15.96 -9.05 3.00
C ILE A 307 -16.55 -9.84 1.82
N ALA A 308 -17.08 -11.01 2.07
CA ALA A 308 -17.78 -11.78 1.07
C ALA A 308 -18.97 -10.99 0.50
N GLY A 309 -19.06 -10.94 -0.84
CA GLY A 309 -20.08 -10.16 -1.55
C GLY A 309 -19.79 -8.66 -1.65
N SER A 310 -18.56 -8.19 -1.34
CA SER A 310 -18.16 -6.82 -1.65
C SER A 310 -18.24 -6.53 -3.15
N CYS A 311 -18.81 -5.37 -3.52
CA CYS A 311 -19.18 -5.09 -4.92
C CYS A 311 -17.97 -4.85 -5.82
N TRP A 312 -16.95 -4.15 -5.30
CA TRP A 312 -15.81 -3.71 -6.12
C TRP A 312 -14.54 -4.51 -5.88
N LYS A 313 -14.37 -5.09 -4.70
CA LYS A 313 -13.18 -5.91 -4.41
C LYS A 313 -13.39 -7.40 -4.71
N GLY A 314 -14.63 -7.89 -4.68
CA GLY A 314 -14.91 -9.32 -4.83
C GLY A 314 -14.35 -10.12 -3.64
N GLY A 315 -14.46 -9.60 -2.43
CA GLY A 315 -13.96 -10.22 -1.21
C GLY A 315 -14.62 -11.56 -0.91
N SER A 316 -13.93 -12.40 -0.14
CA SER A 316 -14.40 -13.73 0.29
C SER A 316 -14.32 -13.95 1.81
N SER A 317 -13.89 -12.95 2.57
CA SER A 317 -13.76 -13.04 4.03
C SER A 317 -15.12 -12.96 4.71
N ARG A 318 -15.28 -13.69 5.82
CA ARG A 318 -16.48 -13.61 6.67
C ARG A 318 -16.45 -12.36 7.55
N VAL A 319 -15.29 -11.82 7.82
CA VAL A 319 -15.04 -10.62 8.64
C VAL A 319 -14.22 -9.63 7.83
N ALA A 320 -14.53 -8.36 7.94
CA ALA A 320 -13.75 -7.29 7.33
C ALA A 320 -13.79 -6.02 8.20
N TYR A 321 -13.07 -5.01 7.74
CA TYR A 321 -12.81 -3.79 8.50
C TYR A 321 -13.01 -2.55 7.63
N MET A 322 -13.50 -1.48 8.25
CA MET A 322 -13.58 -0.13 7.68
C MET A 322 -12.99 0.87 8.65
N PHE A 323 -12.43 1.94 8.13
CA PHE A 323 -12.05 3.09 8.94
C PHE A 323 -13.21 4.09 9.02
N ILE A 324 -13.34 4.75 10.16
CA ILE A 324 -14.02 6.05 10.26
C ILE A 324 -12.92 7.09 10.39
N ASN A 325 -12.89 8.02 9.46
CA ASN A 325 -11.91 9.08 9.35
C ASN A 325 -12.53 10.43 9.72
N ALA A 326 -11.79 11.25 10.47
CA ALA A 326 -12.00 12.68 10.46
C ALA A 326 -11.43 13.23 9.17
N VAL A 327 -12.25 13.94 8.40
CA VAL A 327 -11.91 14.51 7.10
C VAL A 327 -12.20 16.00 7.10
N ILE A 328 -11.18 16.82 6.84
CA ILE A 328 -11.33 18.28 6.70
C ILE A 328 -11.92 18.52 5.32
N MET A 329 -13.22 18.80 5.29
CA MET A 329 -13.95 19.08 4.06
C MET A 329 -13.98 20.59 3.74
N GLY A 330 -14.01 21.46 4.76
CA GLY A 330 -14.09 22.89 4.58
C GLY A 330 -15.20 23.32 3.60
N LYS A 331 -14.88 24.27 2.73
CA LYS A 331 -15.76 24.67 1.64
C LYS A 331 -15.66 23.64 0.51
N GLN A 332 -16.77 22.99 0.18
CA GLN A 332 -16.83 21.90 -0.79
C GLN A 332 -17.16 22.42 -2.18
N PHE A 333 -16.51 21.89 -3.20
CA PHE A 333 -16.96 21.93 -4.56
C PHE A 333 -17.97 20.80 -4.78
N ASP A 334 -19.25 21.17 -4.92
CA ASP A 334 -20.33 20.22 -5.17
C ASP A 334 -20.33 19.78 -6.63
N CYS A 335 -20.09 18.50 -6.86
CA CYS A 335 -19.98 17.91 -8.18
C CYS A 335 -21.10 16.87 -8.40
N LYS A 336 -21.87 17.01 -9.46
CA LYS A 336 -22.98 16.11 -9.81
C LYS A 336 -22.58 15.04 -10.81
N ASP A 337 -21.51 15.30 -11.58
CA ASP A 337 -21.05 14.40 -12.63
C ASP A 337 -19.51 14.41 -12.73
N ASN A 338 -18.91 13.29 -13.12
CA ASN A 338 -17.47 13.20 -13.35
C ASN A 338 -16.99 13.88 -14.66
N TYR A 339 -17.90 14.41 -15.46
CA TYR A 339 -17.60 15.26 -16.62
C TYR A 339 -17.52 16.75 -16.28
N GLU A 340 -17.87 17.14 -15.06
CA GLU A 340 -17.76 18.53 -14.63
C GLU A 340 -16.32 19.03 -14.67
N LYS A 341 -16.20 20.34 -14.77
CA LYS A 341 -14.88 21.00 -14.84
C LYS A 341 -14.64 21.78 -13.57
N PHE A 342 -13.44 21.63 -13.04
CA PHE A 342 -12.89 22.44 -11.95
C PHE A 342 -11.93 23.45 -12.58
N ASP A 343 -12.26 24.76 -12.53
CA ASP A 343 -11.50 25.83 -13.20
C ASP A 343 -11.13 25.51 -14.66
N GLY A 344 -12.11 25.02 -15.43
CA GLY A 344 -11.93 24.68 -16.84
C GLY A 344 -11.26 23.31 -17.11
N MET A 345 -10.67 22.67 -16.09
CA MET A 345 -10.06 21.34 -16.21
C MET A 345 -11.07 20.22 -15.95
N PRO A 346 -10.96 19.07 -16.64
CA PRO A 346 -11.74 17.91 -16.30
C PRO A 346 -11.48 17.48 -14.85
N ILE A 347 -12.53 17.27 -14.06
CA ILE A 347 -12.40 16.95 -12.62
C ILE A 347 -11.61 15.67 -12.36
N HIS A 348 -11.68 14.71 -13.26
CA HIS A 348 -10.90 13.46 -13.16
C HIS A 348 -9.38 13.64 -13.35
N SER A 349 -8.94 14.82 -13.79
CA SER A 349 -7.50 15.15 -13.93
C SER A 349 -6.90 15.79 -12.69
N LEU A 350 -7.71 16.07 -11.64
CA LEU A 350 -7.26 16.73 -10.43
C LEU A 350 -6.25 15.84 -9.64
N ASP A 351 -5.31 16.52 -9.05
CA ASP A 351 -4.34 16.03 -8.08
C ASP A 351 -4.05 17.16 -7.07
N GLU A 352 -3.19 16.92 -6.09
CA GLU A 352 -2.85 17.91 -5.08
C GLU A 352 -2.30 19.22 -5.68
N GLU A 353 -1.39 19.12 -6.65
CA GLU A 353 -0.78 20.28 -7.31
C GLU A 353 -1.83 21.10 -8.07
N LYS A 354 -2.62 20.44 -8.91
CA LYS A 354 -3.66 21.10 -9.72
C LYS A 354 -4.77 21.69 -8.86
N PHE A 355 -5.23 20.92 -7.85
CA PHE A 355 -6.25 21.41 -6.93
C PHE A 355 -5.77 22.66 -6.18
N THR A 356 -4.51 22.66 -5.72
CA THR A 356 -3.91 23.80 -5.02
C THR A 356 -3.71 25.00 -5.95
N LYS A 357 -3.16 24.77 -7.16
CA LYS A 357 -2.85 25.83 -8.14
C LYS A 357 -4.09 26.50 -8.70
N HIS A 358 -5.14 25.73 -8.94
CA HIS A 358 -6.41 26.21 -9.51
C HIS A 358 -7.49 26.39 -8.43
N ASN A 359 -7.06 26.60 -7.20
CA ASN A 359 -7.96 26.74 -6.06
C ASN A 359 -8.91 27.94 -6.23
N LEU A 360 -10.20 27.62 -6.37
CA LEU A 360 -11.30 28.58 -6.42
C LEU A 360 -11.86 28.92 -5.02
N GLY A 361 -11.04 28.73 -3.97
CA GLY A 361 -11.45 28.89 -2.58
C GLY A 361 -12.24 27.69 -2.04
N TYR A 362 -12.05 26.50 -2.62
CA TYR A 362 -12.57 25.23 -2.13
C TYR A 362 -11.48 24.44 -1.42
N ASP A 363 -11.88 23.63 -0.42
CA ASP A 363 -10.99 22.76 0.36
C ASP A 363 -11.11 21.29 -0.06
N SER A 364 -12.22 20.94 -0.72
CA SER A 364 -12.53 19.55 -1.08
C SER A 364 -13.51 19.46 -2.24
N VAL A 365 -13.72 18.25 -2.75
CA VAL A 365 -14.79 17.92 -3.70
C VAL A 365 -15.80 17.00 -3.02
N TYR A 366 -17.08 17.32 -3.17
CA TYR A 366 -18.19 16.46 -2.76
C TYR A 366 -18.96 16.01 -3.99
N ALA A 367 -18.84 14.74 -4.33
CA ALA A 367 -19.48 14.17 -5.51
C ALA A 367 -20.81 13.52 -5.15
N HIS A 368 -21.90 14.06 -5.69
CA HIS A 368 -23.25 13.63 -5.41
C HIS A 368 -23.66 12.37 -6.19
N ALA A 369 -24.46 11.54 -5.56
CA ALA A 369 -25.19 10.46 -6.24
C ALA A 369 -26.22 11.00 -7.21
N GLY A 370 -26.58 10.22 -8.24
CA GLY A 370 -27.63 10.55 -9.19
C GLY A 370 -27.15 10.67 -10.64
N GLY A 371 -25.88 10.91 -10.87
CA GLY A 371 -25.24 10.85 -12.18
C GLY A 371 -24.47 9.55 -12.35
N TYR A 372 -23.16 9.65 -12.45
CA TYR A 372 -22.24 8.52 -12.54
C TYR A 372 -22.20 7.66 -11.25
N LEU A 373 -22.36 8.32 -10.09
CA LEU A 373 -22.28 7.64 -8.79
C LEU A 373 -23.66 7.15 -8.32
N LYS A 374 -23.67 5.94 -7.75
CA LYS A 374 -24.84 5.41 -7.04
C LYS A 374 -24.98 5.95 -5.61
N ARG A 375 -23.91 6.44 -5.02
CA ARG A 375 -23.81 7.01 -3.66
C ARG A 375 -22.74 8.09 -3.64
N ASP A 376 -22.89 9.07 -2.76
CA ASP A 376 -21.98 10.20 -2.61
C ASP A 376 -20.53 9.77 -2.32
N GLU A 377 -19.59 10.62 -2.70
CA GLU A 377 -18.16 10.53 -2.36
C GLU A 377 -17.64 11.88 -1.89
N ALA A 378 -16.77 11.83 -0.88
CA ALA A 378 -16.02 12.97 -0.38
C ALA A 378 -14.54 12.78 -0.73
N ILE A 379 -13.96 13.73 -1.44
CA ILE A 379 -12.61 13.64 -1.97
C ILE A 379 -11.78 14.82 -1.46
N VAL A 380 -10.62 14.54 -0.91
CA VAL A 380 -9.64 15.56 -0.50
C VAL A 380 -8.30 15.28 -1.17
N TYR A 381 -7.52 16.32 -1.45
CA TYR A 381 -6.31 16.23 -2.25
C TYR A 381 -5.03 16.45 -1.45
N ASN A 382 -5.12 16.64 -0.12
CA ASN A 382 -3.97 16.67 0.76
C ASN A 382 -4.12 15.59 1.85
N GLN A 383 -3.07 14.82 2.05
CA GLN A 383 -3.08 13.72 3.03
C GLN A 383 -3.26 14.20 4.49
N ASN A 384 -2.95 15.46 4.77
CA ASN A 384 -3.13 16.06 6.10
C ASN A 384 -4.59 16.46 6.37
N GLN A 385 -5.48 16.36 5.36
CA GLN A 385 -6.92 16.54 5.54
C GLN A 385 -7.59 15.30 6.15
N VAL A 386 -6.87 14.19 6.36
CA VAL A 386 -7.48 12.94 6.84
C VAL A 386 -6.73 12.38 8.03
N ALA A 387 -7.47 12.09 9.11
CA ALA A 387 -6.99 11.34 10.27
C ALA A 387 -7.92 10.16 10.57
N CYS A 388 -7.35 8.94 10.64
CA CYS A 388 -8.11 7.75 11.00
C CYS A 388 -8.44 7.76 12.49
N ARG A 389 -9.73 7.71 12.84
CA ARG A 389 -10.21 7.77 14.22
C ARG A 389 -10.61 6.43 14.79
N TYR A 390 -11.30 5.63 13.98
CA TYR A 390 -11.80 4.34 14.42
C TYR A 390 -11.57 3.28 13.34
N LEU A 391 -11.32 2.07 13.81
CA LEU A 391 -11.38 0.84 13.00
C LEU A 391 -12.62 0.07 13.42
N VAL A 392 -13.49 -0.26 12.48
CA VAL A 392 -14.77 -0.94 12.71
C VAL A 392 -14.75 -2.30 12.06
N GLU A 393 -15.00 -3.35 12.85
CA GLU A 393 -15.13 -4.72 12.39
C GLU A 393 -16.60 -5.06 12.15
N PHE A 394 -16.85 -5.74 11.05
CA PHE A 394 -18.18 -6.24 10.69
C PHE A 394 -18.09 -7.61 10.00
N SER A 395 -19.19 -8.34 9.98
CA SER A 395 -19.29 -9.71 9.44
C SER A 395 -20.55 -9.93 8.61
N VAL A 396 -20.51 -11.00 7.78
CA VAL A 396 -21.69 -11.53 7.09
C VAL A 396 -22.59 -12.29 8.04
#